data_c63b9d36b2e1a19773a363ea7663984d
#
_entry.id   c63b9d36b2e1a19773a363ea7663984d
#
_cell.length_a   1.000
_cell.length_b   1.000
_cell.length_c   1.000
_cell.angle_alpha   90.00
_cell.angle_beta   90.00
_cell.angle_gamma   90.00
#
_symmetry.space_group_name_H-M   'P 1'
#
loop_
_entity.id
_entity.type
_entity.pdbx_description
1 polymer ?
#
loop_
_entity_poly.entity_id
_entity_poly.type
_entity_poly.pdbx_seq_one_letter_code
_entity_poly.pdbx_strand_id
1 'polypeptide(L)'
;MSTFIETCEGFIAADRVVRIRQRWANADPKGMRTEIEYVDASGEARVALSADPNFDPLRLTAPIPAAPGYFAVTMLEDGAVCRMPIVAWRVAPGALSAEPVCPDEPFGWWAVLCPDGSVIAPQEAAHASLDDWRAAVLEDRRKIAEARAKRGAA
;
A
#
# COMPACT_ATOMS: atom_id res chain seq x y z
N MET A 1 -13.80 21.34 4.13
CA MET A 1 -14.24 20.59 5.34
C MET A 1 -12.98 20.02 5.97
N SER A 2 -12.71 20.35 7.25
CA SER A 2 -11.57 19.75 7.95
C SER A 2 -11.91 18.30 8.28
N THR A 3 -11.12 17.36 7.83
CA THR A 3 -11.21 15.94 8.19
C THR A 3 -10.52 15.77 9.52
N PHE A 4 -11.13 15.03 10.45
CA PHE A 4 -10.57 14.72 11.76
C PHE A 4 -10.34 13.22 11.88
N ILE A 5 -9.27 12.85 12.58
CA ILE A 5 -8.93 11.48 12.92
C ILE A 5 -9.26 11.26 14.38
N GLU A 6 -10.01 10.22 14.67
CA GLU A 6 -10.27 9.77 16.02
C GLU A 6 -9.08 8.98 16.56
N THR A 7 -8.61 9.36 17.74
CA THR A 7 -7.52 8.69 18.46
C THR A 7 -7.98 8.30 19.87
N CYS A 8 -7.21 7.49 20.55
CA CYS A 8 -7.48 7.12 21.94
C CYS A 8 -7.44 8.33 22.91
N GLU A 9 -6.88 9.46 22.47
CA GLU A 9 -6.75 10.69 23.27
C GLU A 9 -7.69 11.81 22.81
N GLY A 10 -8.50 11.61 21.75
CA GLY A 10 -9.42 12.60 21.18
C GLY A 10 -9.29 12.72 19.67
N PHE A 11 -9.61 13.90 19.12
CA PHE A 11 -9.62 14.15 17.69
C PHE A 11 -8.43 15.00 17.25
N ILE A 12 -7.75 14.57 16.18
CA ILE A 12 -6.64 15.28 15.52
C ILE A 12 -7.11 15.77 14.17
N ALA A 13 -6.88 17.05 13.84
CA ALA A 13 -7.13 17.56 12.49
C ALA A 13 -6.14 16.95 11.51
N ALA A 14 -6.62 16.47 10.36
CA ALA A 14 -5.81 15.75 9.38
C ALA A 14 -4.68 16.61 8.79
N ASP A 15 -4.86 17.92 8.70
CA ASP A 15 -3.85 18.88 8.24
C ASP A 15 -2.67 19.08 9.22
N ARG A 16 -2.79 18.56 10.45
CA ARG A 16 -1.72 18.56 11.46
C ARG A 16 -0.93 17.27 11.52
N VAL A 17 -1.33 16.27 10.77
CA VAL A 17 -0.65 14.96 10.74
C VAL A 17 0.63 15.08 9.93
N VAL A 18 1.75 14.71 10.55
CA VAL A 18 3.07 14.69 9.93
C VAL A 18 3.37 13.31 9.35
N ARG A 19 2.98 12.26 10.10
CA ARG A 19 3.31 10.89 9.73
C ARG A 19 2.34 9.89 10.34
N ILE A 20 2.10 8.80 9.63
CA ILE A 20 1.34 7.65 10.14
C ILE A 20 2.19 6.40 9.98
N ARG A 21 2.26 5.58 11.03
CA ARG A 21 3.01 4.33 11.06
C ARG A 21 2.12 3.21 11.55
N GLN A 22 2.16 2.09 10.87
CA GLN A 22 1.58 0.85 11.37
C GLN A 22 2.68 -0.01 11.99
N ARG A 23 2.49 -0.43 13.24
CA ARG A 23 3.43 -1.27 13.97
C ARG A 23 2.72 -2.48 14.56
N TRP A 24 3.40 -3.62 14.47
CA TRP A 24 3.00 -4.80 15.23
C TRP A 24 3.32 -4.58 16.71
N ALA A 25 2.31 -4.66 17.57
CA ALA A 25 2.52 -4.68 19.00
C ALA A 25 2.85 -6.10 19.42
N ASN A 26 4.13 -6.37 19.74
CA ASN A 26 4.63 -7.71 20.12
C ASN A 26 3.93 -8.35 21.33
N ALA A 27 3.07 -7.60 22.05
CA ALA A 27 2.38 -8.07 23.25
C ALA A 27 0.84 -8.11 23.11
N ASP A 28 0.29 -7.74 21.94
CA ASP A 28 -1.16 -7.67 21.73
C ASP A 28 -1.60 -8.73 20.71
N PRO A 29 -2.45 -9.71 21.09
CA PRO A 29 -2.97 -10.71 20.16
C PRO A 29 -3.83 -10.13 19.02
N LYS A 30 -4.18 -8.86 19.05
CA LYS A 30 -4.88 -8.14 17.99
C LYS A 30 -3.94 -7.41 17.00
N GLY A 31 -2.66 -7.48 17.22
CA GLY A 31 -1.56 -7.33 16.27
C GLY A 31 -1.17 -5.92 15.87
N MET A 32 -1.90 -5.21 15.08
CA MET A 32 -1.42 -3.98 14.45
C MET A 32 -1.97 -2.72 15.12
N ARG A 33 -1.09 -1.77 15.44
CA ARG A 33 -1.47 -0.45 15.95
C ARG A 33 -1.05 0.63 14.96
N THR A 34 -1.91 1.61 14.75
CA THR A 34 -1.60 2.79 13.93
C THR A 34 -1.19 3.95 14.85
N GLU A 35 0.07 4.33 14.77
CA GLU A 35 0.64 5.51 15.42
C GLU A 35 0.49 6.72 14.49
N ILE A 36 -0.04 7.82 15.02
CA ILE A 36 -0.25 9.07 14.33
C ILE A 36 0.66 10.12 14.95
N GLU A 37 1.69 10.52 14.22
CA GLU A 37 2.59 11.62 14.59
C GLU A 37 1.99 12.93 14.05
N TYR A 38 1.77 13.91 14.92
CA TYR A 38 1.13 15.16 14.58
C TYR A 38 1.74 16.34 15.33
N VAL A 39 1.45 17.56 14.87
CA VAL A 39 1.83 18.79 15.56
C VAL A 39 0.61 19.32 16.29
N ASP A 40 0.71 19.50 17.60
CA ASP A 40 -0.38 20.02 18.43
C ASP A 40 -0.59 21.54 18.24
N ALA A 41 -1.55 22.12 19.00
CA ALA A 41 -1.87 23.53 18.88
C ALA A 41 -0.72 24.45 19.37
N SER A 42 0.22 23.93 20.16
CA SER A 42 1.41 24.67 20.62
C SER A 42 2.57 24.58 19.64
N GLY A 43 2.48 23.76 18.58
CA GLY A 43 3.54 23.52 17.63
C GLY A 43 4.47 22.37 18.04
N GLU A 44 4.15 21.62 19.08
CA GLU A 44 4.94 20.48 19.53
C GLU A 44 4.56 19.19 18.77
N ALA A 45 5.57 18.39 18.43
CA ALA A 45 5.37 17.06 17.85
C ALA A 45 4.88 16.07 18.92
N ARG A 46 3.79 15.39 18.64
CA ARG A 46 3.17 14.38 19.50
C ARG A 46 2.84 13.11 18.73
N VAL A 47 2.65 12.02 19.46
CA VAL A 47 2.24 10.73 18.92
C VAL A 47 0.99 10.26 19.65
N ALA A 48 -0.05 9.93 18.90
CA ALA A 48 -1.27 9.31 19.43
C ALA A 48 -1.54 7.98 18.70
N LEU A 49 -2.35 7.13 19.33
CA LEU A 49 -2.83 5.89 18.71
C LEU A 49 -4.20 6.12 18.07
N SER A 50 -4.41 5.62 16.85
CA SER A 50 -5.74 5.59 16.25
C SER A 50 -6.70 4.79 17.15
N ALA A 51 -7.92 5.29 17.32
CA ALA A 51 -9.00 4.54 17.96
C ALA A 51 -9.55 3.44 17.06
N ASP A 52 -9.41 3.58 15.72
CA ASP A 52 -9.79 2.58 14.73
C ASP A 52 -8.62 1.63 14.48
N PRO A 53 -8.73 0.33 14.81
CA PRO A 53 -7.70 -0.67 14.55
C PRO A 53 -7.49 -0.93 13.05
N ASN A 54 -8.47 -0.59 12.20
CA ASN A 54 -8.43 -0.74 10.76
C ASN A 54 -8.21 0.62 10.04
N PHE A 55 -7.64 1.59 10.75
CA PHE A 55 -7.43 2.92 10.21
C PHE A 55 -6.61 2.88 8.92
N ASP A 56 -7.21 3.38 7.85
CA ASP A 56 -6.57 3.52 6.54
C ASP A 56 -6.05 4.96 6.36
N PRO A 57 -4.72 5.16 6.41
CA PRO A 57 -4.12 6.49 6.24
C PRO A 57 -4.44 7.15 4.89
N LEU A 58 -4.75 6.36 3.87
CA LEU A 58 -5.06 6.87 2.54
C LEU A 58 -6.38 7.64 2.49
N ARG A 59 -7.29 7.39 3.43
CA ARG A 59 -8.55 8.15 3.55
C ARG A 59 -8.35 9.63 3.87
N LEU A 60 -7.15 10.01 4.35
CA LEU A 60 -6.84 11.40 4.70
C LEU A 60 -6.40 12.25 3.51
N THR A 61 -6.07 11.64 2.40
CA THR A 61 -5.52 12.34 1.26
C THR A 61 -6.49 12.37 0.09
N ALA A 62 -6.66 13.54 -0.51
CA ALA A 62 -7.38 13.64 -1.77
C ALA A 62 -6.58 12.89 -2.87
N PRO A 63 -7.25 12.08 -3.70
CA PRO A 63 -6.58 11.43 -4.81
C PRO A 63 -6.06 12.47 -5.80
N ILE A 64 -4.84 12.27 -6.28
CA ILE A 64 -4.23 13.08 -7.34
C ILE A 64 -4.54 12.38 -8.67
N PRO A 65 -5.15 13.05 -9.67
CA PRO A 65 -5.44 12.44 -10.96
C PRO A 65 -4.19 11.81 -11.59
N ALA A 66 -4.30 10.59 -12.09
CA ALA A 66 -3.21 9.95 -12.81
C ALA A 66 -3.10 10.46 -14.24
N ALA A 67 -1.88 10.60 -14.75
CA ALA A 67 -1.66 10.78 -16.17
C ALA A 67 -2.12 9.54 -16.95
N PRO A 68 -2.57 9.66 -18.21
CA PRO A 68 -2.94 8.51 -19.04
C PRO A 68 -1.77 7.54 -19.26
N GLY A 69 -2.08 6.26 -19.43
CA GLY A 69 -1.10 5.22 -19.80
C GLY A 69 -0.53 4.45 -18.62
N TYR A 70 -0.92 4.75 -17.40
CA TYR A 70 -0.60 3.92 -16.23
C TYR A 70 -1.68 2.86 -16.00
N PHE A 71 -1.25 1.62 -15.73
CA PHE A 71 -2.14 0.52 -15.41
C PHE A 71 -1.65 -0.22 -14.17
N ALA A 72 -2.57 -0.58 -13.27
CA ALA A 72 -2.30 -1.64 -12.34
C ALA A 72 -2.39 -2.98 -13.08
N VAL A 73 -1.38 -3.81 -12.95
CA VAL A 73 -1.33 -5.14 -13.54
C VAL A 73 -1.33 -6.19 -12.45
N THR A 74 -2.15 -7.21 -12.62
CA THR A 74 -2.28 -8.32 -11.67
C THR A 74 -2.11 -9.62 -12.39
N MET A 75 -1.34 -10.56 -11.83
CA MET A 75 -1.22 -11.90 -12.37
C MET A 75 -2.21 -12.85 -11.70
N LEU A 76 -3.08 -13.44 -12.49
CA LEU A 76 -4.04 -14.45 -12.08
C LEU A 76 -3.35 -15.80 -11.79
N GLU A 77 -4.08 -16.75 -11.20
CA GLU A 77 -3.54 -18.08 -10.85
C GLU A 77 -3.07 -18.87 -12.07
N ASP A 78 -3.77 -18.74 -13.18
CA ASP A 78 -3.43 -19.38 -14.48
C ASP A 78 -2.25 -18.72 -15.21
N GLY A 79 -1.68 -17.65 -14.64
CA GLY A 79 -0.59 -16.88 -15.23
C GLY A 79 -1.03 -15.84 -16.25
N ALA A 80 -2.34 -15.64 -16.45
CA ALA A 80 -2.85 -14.53 -17.24
C ALA A 80 -2.64 -13.19 -16.52
N VAL A 81 -2.46 -12.11 -17.27
CA VAL A 81 -2.28 -10.76 -16.73
C VAL A 81 -3.53 -9.94 -16.98
N CYS A 82 -4.15 -9.47 -15.91
CA CYS A 82 -5.22 -8.49 -15.95
C CYS A 82 -4.61 -7.08 -15.87
N ARG A 83 -5.18 -6.13 -16.62
CA ARG A 83 -4.77 -4.71 -16.63
C ARG A 83 -5.96 -3.84 -16.25
N MET A 84 -5.76 -2.96 -15.30
CA MET A 84 -6.77 -1.98 -14.85
C MET A 84 -6.19 -0.57 -14.97
N PRO A 85 -6.92 0.39 -15.57
CA PRO A 85 -6.42 1.76 -15.67
C PRO A 85 -6.28 2.37 -14.26
N ILE A 86 -5.15 3.04 -14.01
CA ILE A 86 -4.98 3.86 -12.80
C ILE A 86 -5.61 5.22 -13.09
N VAL A 87 -6.65 5.57 -12.35
CA VAL A 87 -7.39 6.83 -12.52
C VAL A 87 -6.86 7.95 -11.62
N ALA A 88 -6.22 7.57 -10.51
CA ALA A 88 -5.63 8.52 -9.57
C ALA A 88 -4.53 7.85 -8.73
N TRP A 89 -3.81 8.66 -7.98
CA TRP A 89 -2.84 8.23 -6.98
C TRP A 89 -3.23 8.76 -5.62
N ARG A 90 -3.01 7.96 -4.57
CA ARG A 90 -3.07 8.40 -3.17
C ARG A 90 -1.69 8.30 -2.54
N VAL A 91 -1.33 9.32 -1.79
CA VAL A 91 -0.06 9.36 -1.04
C VAL A 91 -0.41 9.56 0.42
N ALA A 92 -0.18 8.56 1.25
CA ALA A 92 -0.39 8.70 2.70
C ALA A 92 0.62 9.70 3.29
N PRO A 93 0.26 10.45 4.33
CA PRO A 93 1.18 11.36 5.00
C PRO A 93 2.45 10.63 5.45
N GLY A 94 3.61 11.10 5.02
CA GLY A 94 4.92 10.50 5.32
C GLY A 94 5.24 9.21 4.57
N ALA A 95 4.39 8.77 3.62
CA ALA A 95 4.71 7.66 2.73
C ALA A 95 5.76 8.04 1.69
N LEU A 96 6.62 7.07 1.34
CA LEU A 96 7.64 7.24 0.29
C LEU A 96 7.12 6.83 -1.09
N SER A 97 5.91 6.25 -1.16
CA SER A 97 5.30 5.76 -2.40
C SER A 97 3.84 6.17 -2.49
N ALA A 98 3.36 6.31 -3.72
CA ALA A 98 1.95 6.50 -4.03
C ALA A 98 1.27 5.15 -4.24
N GLU A 99 0.01 5.04 -3.81
CA GLU A 99 -0.84 3.89 -4.11
C GLU A 99 -1.78 4.18 -5.28
N PRO A 100 -1.94 3.24 -6.23
CA PRO A 100 -2.82 3.41 -7.35
C PRO A 100 -4.29 3.33 -6.92
N VAL A 101 -5.13 4.19 -7.49
CA VAL A 101 -6.58 4.12 -7.40
C VAL A 101 -7.09 3.60 -8.73
N CYS A 102 -7.72 2.44 -8.71
CA CYS A 102 -8.31 1.79 -9.86
C CYS A 102 -9.84 1.71 -9.70
N PRO A 103 -10.62 1.50 -10.79
CA PRO A 103 -12.05 1.25 -10.70
C PRO A 103 -12.40 0.04 -9.83
N ASP A 104 -11.57 -1.01 -9.90
CA ASP A 104 -11.66 -2.21 -9.08
C ASP A 104 -10.38 -2.39 -8.27
N GLU A 105 -10.45 -3.06 -7.10
CA GLU A 105 -9.27 -3.35 -6.30
C GLU A 105 -8.40 -4.42 -6.98
N PRO A 106 -7.07 -4.18 -7.13
CA PRO A 106 -6.17 -5.20 -7.65
C PRO A 106 -6.00 -6.32 -6.63
N PHE A 107 -6.05 -7.58 -7.09
CA PHE A 107 -5.93 -8.77 -6.25
C PHE A 107 -4.56 -9.43 -6.38
N GLY A 108 -4.05 -9.94 -5.27
CA GLY A 108 -2.84 -10.78 -5.27
C GLY A 108 -1.56 -10.03 -5.61
N TRP A 109 -0.74 -10.61 -6.48
CA TRP A 109 0.50 -10.00 -6.97
C TRP A 109 0.18 -8.91 -7.96
N TRP A 110 0.44 -7.65 -7.61
CA TRP A 110 0.16 -6.51 -8.46
C TRP A 110 1.40 -5.63 -8.65
N ALA A 111 1.44 -4.91 -9.74
CA ALA A 111 2.47 -3.94 -10.07
C ALA A 111 1.88 -2.80 -10.89
N VAL A 112 2.67 -1.76 -11.13
CA VAL A 112 2.31 -0.63 -11.98
C VAL A 112 3.03 -0.77 -13.33
N LEU A 113 2.27 -0.90 -14.40
CA LEU A 113 2.76 -0.77 -15.76
C LEU A 113 2.79 0.73 -16.12
N CYS A 114 3.97 1.23 -16.47
CA CYS A 114 4.19 2.61 -16.85
C CYS A 114 3.97 2.83 -18.36
N PRO A 115 3.78 4.09 -18.81
CA PRO A 115 3.57 4.42 -20.23
C PRO A 115 4.75 4.03 -21.14
N ASP A 116 5.96 3.94 -20.62
CA ASP A 116 7.17 3.50 -21.35
C ASP A 116 7.29 1.98 -21.45
N GLY A 117 6.36 1.23 -20.90
CA GLY A 117 6.34 -0.23 -20.89
C GLY A 117 7.07 -0.86 -19.70
N SER A 118 7.77 -0.09 -18.88
CA SER A 118 8.38 -0.58 -17.65
C SER A 118 7.33 -0.97 -16.60
N VAL A 119 7.70 -1.86 -15.67
CA VAL A 119 6.80 -2.32 -14.59
C VAL A 119 7.48 -2.08 -13.24
N ILE A 120 6.77 -1.42 -12.34
CA ILE A 120 7.22 -1.14 -10.96
C ILE A 120 6.39 -2.00 -10.02
N ALA A 121 7.01 -2.99 -9.40
CA ALA A 121 6.39 -3.80 -8.35
C ALA A 121 6.67 -3.20 -6.96
N PRO A 122 5.74 -3.30 -6.00
CA PRO A 122 5.98 -2.85 -4.63
C PRO A 122 7.19 -3.58 -4.02
N GLN A 123 8.12 -2.81 -3.44
CA GLN A 123 9.31 -3.32 -2.74
C GLN A 123 10.33 -4.09 -3.60
N GLU A 124 10.20 -4.06 -4.90
CA GLU A 124 11.11 -4.71 -5.86
C GLU A 124 11.80 -3.69 -6.77
N ALA A 125 12.82 -4.14 -7.47
CA ALA A 125 13.42 -3.37 -8.56
C ALA A 125 12.43 -3.25 -9.74
N ALA A 126 12.52 -2.17 -10.49
CA ALA A 126 11.73 -2.02 -11.70
C ALA A 126 12.13 -3.07 -12.76
N HIS A 127 11.13 -3.62 -13.44
CA HIS A 127 11.31 -4.54 -14.56
C HIS A 127 11.25 -3.75 -15.87
N ALA A 128 12.06 -4.16 -16.85
CA ALA A 128 12.13 -3.47 -18.13
C ALA A 128 10.86 -3.64 -18.98
N SER A 129 10.12 -4.72 -18.75
CA SER A 129 8.88 -5.02 -19.48
C SER A 129 7.88 -5.81 -18.64
N LEU A 130 6.64 -5.90 -19.14
CA LEU A 130 5.61 -6.74 -18.55
C LEU A 130 5.96 -8.22 -18.58
N ASP A 131 6.64 -8.67 -19.63
CA ASP A 131 7.06 -10.07 -19.76
C ASP A 131 8.16 -10.43 -18.75
N ASP A 132 9.10 -9.51 -18.49
CA ASP A 132 10.12 -9.68 -17.46
C ASP A 132 9.50 -9.79 -16.08
N TRP A 133 8.57 -8.90 -15.75
CA TRP A 133 7.83 -8.97 -14.49
C TRP A 133 7.05 -10.28 -14.36
N ARG A 134 6.34 -10.68 -15.42
CA ARG A 134 5.58 -11.94 -15.45
C ARG A 134 6.48 -13.15 -15.20
N ALA A 135 7.64 -13.18 -15.83
CA ALA A 135 8.61 -14.26 -15.64
C ALA A 135 9.12 -14.32 -14.20
N ALA A 136 9.44 -13.16 -13.60
CA ALA A 136 9.87 -13.08 -12.21
C ALA A 136 8.80 -13.60 -11.24
N VAL A 137 7.54 -13.17 -11.38
CA VAL A 137 6.42 -13.63 -10.54
C VAL A 137 6.19 -15.14 -10.67
N LEU A 138 6.27 -15.70 -11.88
CA LEU A 138 6.13 -17.15 -12.09
C LEU A 138 7.26 -17.93 -11.42
N GLU A 139 8.48 -17.44 -11.48
CA GLU A 139 9.63 -18.04 -10.82
C GLU A 139 9.49 -18.01 -9.29
N ASP A 140 9.01 -16.91 -8.71
CA ASP A 140 8.78 -16.82 -7.27
C ASP A 140 7.64 -17.72 -6.80
N ARG A 141 6.55 -17.83 -7.58
CA ARG A 141 5.49 -18.80 -7.30
C ARG A 141 6.03 -20.23 -7.29
N ARG A 142 6.90 -20.59 -8.24
CA ARG A 142 7.56 -21.89 -8.30
C ARG A 142 8.38 -22.16 -7.04
N LYS A 143 9.24 -21.22 -6.65
CA LYS A 143 10.06 -21.33 -5.41
C LYS A 143 9.21 -21.50 -4.17
N ILE A 144 8.11 -20.74 -4.04
CA ILE A 144 7.18 -20.84 -2.92
C ILE A 144 6.52 -22.25 -2.89
N ALA A 145 6.08 -22.76 -4.04
CA ALA A 145 5.48 -24.08 -4.14
C ALA A 145 6.46 -25.20 -3.73
N GLU A 146 7.71 -25.13 -4.21
CA GLU A 146 8.78 -26.05 -3.83
C GLU A 146 9.09 -26.01 -2.32
N ALA A 147 9.16 -24.80 -1.75
CA ALA A 147 9.40 -24.62 -0.32
C ALA A 147 8.25 -25.21 0.55
N ARG A 148 7.00 -25.04 0.10
CA ARG A 148 5.81 -25.64 0.76
C ARG A 148 5.84 -27.15 0.68
N ALA A 149 6.15 -27.72 -0.49
CA ALA A 149 6.24 -29.16 -0.66
C ALA A 149 7.30 -29.79 0.25
N LYS A 150 8.47 -29.17 0.38
CA LYS A 150 9.53 -29.63 1.29
C LYS A 150 9.12 -29.59 2.76
N ARG A 151 8.33 -28.60 3.20
CA ARG A 151 7.82 -28.49 4.59
C ARG A 151 6.71 -29.51 4.89
N GLY A 152 5.91 -29.85 3.90
CA GLY A 152 4.82 -30.84 4.06
C GLY A 152 5.30 -32.30 4.03
N ALA A 153 6.56 -32.55 3.65
CA ALA A 153 7.18 -33.86 3.58
C ALA A 153 8.07 -34.19 4.81
N ALA A 154 8.24 -33.26 5.74
CA ALA A 154 8.97 -33.39 6.99
C ALA A 154 8.02 -33.54 8.19
#